data_1f1ec7931b1a45fade3e1cd98ed7d9fd
#
_entry.id   1f1ec7931b1a45fade3e1cd98ed7d9fd
#
_cell.length_a   1.000
_cell.length_b   1.000
_cell.length_c   1.000
_cell.angle_alpha   90.00
_cell.angle_beta   90.00
_cell.angle_gamma   90.00
#
_symmetry.space_group_name_H-M   'P 1'
#
loop_
_entity.id
_entity.type
_entity.pdbx_description
1 polymer ?
#
loop_
_entity_poly.entity_id
_entity_poly.type
_entity_poly.pdbx_seq_one_letter_code
_entity_poly.pdbx_strand_id
1 'polypeptide(L)'
;MPSNASSKHRARKRAREAARSLIQSAHAWTPESLAHAVCEGQREALAQAITWVESAHPEHQDRIESLLHLAPSQGQSLRIGFIGVPGAGKSTLIERFGLDAVNRGARVAVLAVDPSSRRTQGAL
;
A
#
# COMPACT_ATOMS: atom_id res chain seq x y z
N MET A 1 3.54 -4.05 47.26
CA MET A 1 4.71 -3.84 46.35
C MET A 1 4.24 -4.04 44.93
N PRO A 2 4.09 -2.99 44.09
CA PRO A 2 3.72 -3.18 42.67
C PRO A 2 4.90 -3.74 41.90
N SER A 3 4.65 -4.83 41.13
CA SER A 3 5.70 -5.65 40.53
C SER A 3 6.47 -4.91 39.45
N ASN A 4 7.80 -5.01 39.52
CA ASN A 4 8.82 -4.49 38.60
C ASN A 4 8.60 -4.89 37.13
N ALA A 5 7.80 -5.92 36.85
CA ALA A 5 7.46 -6.41 35.51
C ALA A 5 6.57 -5.43 34.72
N SER A 6 5.59 -4.80 35.36
CA SER A 6 4.68 -3.83 34.72
C SER A 6 5.41 -2.55 34.29
N SER A 7 6.38 -2.10 35.08
CA SER A 7 7.20 -0.92 34.76
C SER A 7 8.09 -1.17 33.54
N LYS A 8 8.76 -2.33 33.47
CA LYS A 8 9.61 -2.72 32.33
C LYS A 8 8.80 -2.88 31.04
N HIS A 9 7.58 -3.40 31.09
CA HIS A 9 6.72 -3.55 29.92
C HIS A 9 6.30 -2.18 29.35
N ARG A 10 5.90 -1.23 30.22
CA ARG A 10 5.56 0.14 29.80
C ARG A 10 6.76 0.89 29.23
N ALA A 11 7.93 0.73 29.81
CA ALA A 11 9.16 1.34 29.30
C ALA A 11 9.52 0.81 27.89
N ARG A 12 9.41 -0.50 27.65
CA ARG A 12 9.64 -1.12 26.34
C ARG A 12 8.61 -0.67 25.29
N LYS A 13 7.33 -0.52 25.68
CA LYS A 13 6.29 0.00 24.79
C LYS A 13 6.58 1.43 24.37
N ARG A 14 6.90 2.32 25.33
CA ARG A 14 7.27 3.71 25.06
C ARG A 14 8.53 3.83 24.19
N ALA A 15 9.54 3.01 24.44
CA ALA A 15 10.74 2.98 23.59
C ALA A 15 10.45 2.55 22.15
N ARG A 16 9.57 1.55 21.95
CA ARG A 16 9.13 1.14 20.61
C ARG A 16 8.28 2.20 19.91
N GLU A 17 7.41 2.89 20.63
CA GLU A 17 6.61 4.00 20.10
C GLU A 17 7.49 5.20 19.74
N ALA A 18 8.45 5.54 20.59
CA ALA A 18 9.43 6.60 20.31
C ALA A 18 10.33 6.24 19.11
N ALA A 19 10.80 5.01 19.01
CA ALA A 19 11.59 4.54 17.87
C ALA A 19 10.76 4.56 16.58
N ARG A 20 9.49 4.15 16.61
CA ARG A 20 8.58 4.27 15.46
C ARG A 20 8.34 5.72 15.06
N SER A 21 8.14 6.62 16.02
CA SER A 21 7.97 8.04 15.77
C SER A 21 9.23 8.66 15.15
N LEU A 22 10.42 8.29 15.63
CA LEU A 22 11.70 8.74 15.06
C LEU A 22 11.92 8.22 13.63
N ILE A 23 11.55 6.97 13.35
CA ILE A 23 11.63 6.39 12.01
C ILE A 23 10.60 7.07 11.08
N GLN A 24 9.39 7.37 11.56
CA GLN A 24 8.38 8.09 10.79
C GLN A 24 8.74 9.57 10.55
N SER A 25 9.41 10.24 11.51
CA SER A 25 9.85 11.62 11.33
C SER A 25 11.09 11.77 10.45
N ALA A 26 11.92 10.73 10.35
CA ALA A 26 13.13 10.74 9.52
C ALA A 26 12.84 10.70 8.01
N HIS A 27 11.62 10.28 7.60
CA HIS A 27 11.19 10.26 6.20
C HIS A 27 9.74 10.74 6.09
N ALA A 28 9.50 12.01 6.43
CA ALA A 28 8.24 12.64 6.09
C ALA A 28 8.20 12.86 4.56
N TRP A 29 7.65 11.90 3.84
CA TRP A 29 7.43 12.02 2.41
C TRP A 29 6.55 13.24 2.10
N THR A 30 7.00 14.10 1.19
CA THR A 30 6.12 15.06 0.51
C THR A 30 5.55 14.39 -0.74
N PRO A 31 4.42 14.87 -1.30
CA PRO A 31 3.89 14.33 -2.56
C PRO A 31 4.94 14.29 -3.67
N GLU A 32 5.78 15.32 -3.78
CA GLU A 32 6.82 15.46 -4.79
C GLU A 32 7.93 14.42 -4.60
N SER A 33 8.48 14.33 -3.38
CA SER A 33 9.54 13.38 -3.07
C SER A 33 9.06 11.93 -3.21
N LEU A 34 7.81 11.67 -2.84
CA LEU A 34 7.20 10.36 -2.95
C LEU A 34 6.97 9.97 -4.42
N ALA A 35 6.43 10.89 -5.24
CA ALA A 35 6.24 10.66 -6.67
C ALA A 35 7.56 10.36 -7.37
N HIS A 36 8.61 11.16 -7.08
CA HIS A 36 9.94 10.95 -7.64
C HIS A 36 10.51 9.57 -7.28
N ALA A 37 10.47 9.20 -6.00
CA ALA A 37 10.98 7.92 -5.53
C ALA A 37 10.19 6.71 -6.10
N VAL A 38 8.86 6.86 -6.31
CA VAL A 38 8.05 5.85 -7.01
C VAL A 38 8.50 5.71 -8.47
N CYS A 39 8.80 6.81 -9.16
CA CYS A 39 9.32 6.79 -10.54
C CYS A 39 10.67 6.08 -10.64
N GLU A 40 11.52 6.25 -9.63
CA GLU A 40 12.80 5.55 -9.52
C GLU A 40 12.65 4.04 -9.19
N GLY A 41 11.43 3.59 -8.93
CA GLY A 41 11.14 2.19 -8.62
C GLY A 41 11.46 1.78 -7.19
N GLN A 42 11.56 2.73 -6.26
CA GLN A 42 11.79 2.44 -4.85
C GLN A 42 10.55 1.76 -4.25
N ARG A 43 10.73 0.53 -3.78
CA ARG A 43 9.62 -0.29 -3.24
C ARG A 43 8.97 0.32 -2.00
N GLU A 44 9.76 0.92 -1.13
CA GLU A 44 9.27 1.57 0.09
C GLU A 44 8.38 2.77 -0.25
N ALA A 45 8.80 3.58 -1.23
CA ALA A 45 8.01 4.70 -1.73
C ALA A 45 6.69 4.23 -2.34
N LEU A 46 6.72 3.16 -3.14
CA LEU A 46 5.50 2.57 -3.71
C LEU A 46 4.54 2.08 -2.62
N ALA A 47 5.04 1.38 -1.60
CA ALA A 47 4.22 0.92 -0.48
C ALA A 47 3.58 2.10 0.29
N GLN A 48 4.35 3.17 0.49
CA GLN A 48 3.85 4.38 1.14
C GLN A 48 2.81 5.10 0.28
N ALA A 49 3.02 5.19 -1.03
CA ALA A 49 2.07 5.78 -1.97
C ALA A 49 0.73 5.02 -1.98
N ILE A 50 0.77 3.68 -2.00
CA ILE A 50 -0.42 2.84 -1.89
C ILE A 50 -1.15 3.11 -0.57
N THR A 51 -0.42 3.18 0.55
CA THR A 51 -1.00 3.48 1.87
C THR A 51 -1.71 4.84 1.89
N TRP A 52 -1.14 5.85 1.22
CA TRP A 52 -1.80 7.14 1.11
C TRP A 52 -3.09 7.05 0.29
N VAL A 53 -3.03 6.42 -0.89
CA VAL A 53 -4.19 6.29 -1.79
C VAL A 53 -5.33 5.49 -1.16
N GLU A 54 -5.02 4.49 -0.33
CA GLU A 54 -6.01 3.70 0.40
C GLU A 54 -6.55 4.40 1.66
N SER A 55 -5.91 5.50 2.09
CA SER A 55 -6.34 6.24 3.27
C SER A 55 -7.66 6.97 3.02
N ALA A 56 -8.68 6.66 3.82
CA ALA A 56 -9.95 7.37 3.82
C ALA A 56 -9.92 8.70 4.63
N HIS A 57 -8.75 9.12 5.12
CA HIS A 57 -8.65 10.29 5.99
C HIS A 57 -8.77 11.59 5.18
N PRO A 58 -9.73 12.49 5.51
CA PRO A 58 -9.96 13.71 4.74
C PRO A 58 -8.73 14.61 4.61
N GLU A 59 -7.90 14.68 5.65
CA GLU A 59 -6.67 15.49 5.67
C GLU A 59 -5.61 15.01 4.66
N HIS A 60 -5.75 13.80 4.13
CA HIS A 60 -4.82 13.24 3.15
C HIS A 60 -5.25 13.47 1.70
N GLN A 61 -6.47 13.95 1.47
CA GLN A 61 -7.03 14.09 0.11
C GLN A 61 -6.17 15.00 -0.77
N ASP A 62 -5.78 16.18 -0.27
CA ASP A 62 -4.95 17.13 -1.04
C ASP A 62 -3.57 16.54 -1.39
N ARG A 63 -2.99 15.76 -0.47
CA ARG A 63 -1.71 15.07 -0.69
C ARG A 63 -1.83 13.96 -1.71
N ILE A 64 -2.95 13.21 -1.68
CA ILE A 64 -3.24 12.14 -2.63
C ILE A 64 -3.44 12.73 -4.03
N GLU A 65 -4.21 13.80 -4.15
CA GLU A 65 -4.45 14.48 -5.41
C GLU A 65 -3.13 15.00 -6.01
N SER A 66 -2.32 15.69 -5.20
CA SER A 66 -0.99 16.15 -5.61
C SER A 66 -0.09 14.98 -6.06
N LEU A 67 -0.06 13.88 -5.30
CA LEU A 67 0.71 12.69 -5.64
C LEU A 67 0.27 12.10 -6.99
N LEU A 68 -1.04 11.98 -7.22
CA LEU A 68 -1.59 11.42 -8.45
C LEU A 68 -1.33 12.30 -9.66
N HIS A 69 -1.35 13.62 -9.50
CA HIS A 69 -0.98 14.56 -10.56
C HIS A 69 0.50 14.50 -10.93
N LEU A 70 1.37 14.27 -9.95
CA LEU A 70 2.82 14.16 -10.14
C LEU A 70 3.24 12.77 -10.62
N ALA A 71 2.44 11.75 -10.34
CA ALA A 71 2.72 10.39 -10.79
C ALA A 71 2.65 10.32 -12.32
N PRO A 72 3.65 9.75 -12.99
CA PRO A 72 3.67 9.69 -14.45
C PRO A 72 2.53 8.82 -14.95
N SER A 73 1.60 9.45 -15.66
CA SER A 73 0.49 8.77 -16.33
C SER A 73 0.90 8.11 -17.65
N GLN A 74 2.15 8.29 -18.07
CA GLN A 74 2.66 7.92 -19.39
C GLN A 74 3.38 6.56 -19.39
N GLY A 75 2.74 5.52 -18.89
CA GLY A 75 3.24 4.17 -19.08
C GLY A 75 2.31 3.38 -20.01
N GLN A 76 2.85 2.75 -21.04
CA GLN A 76 2.13 1.73 -21.81
C GLN A 76 2.00 0.47 -20.93
N SER A 77 1.11 0.51 -19.94
CA SER A 77 0.82 -0.67 -19.13
C SER A 77 -0.41 -1.39 -19.68
N LEU A 78 -0.27 -2.68 -19.97
CA LEU A 78 -1.38 -3.54 -20.30
C LEU A 78 -2.17 -3.83 -19.00
N ARG A 79 -3.47 -3.53 -19.01
CA ARG A 79 -4.37 -3.83 -17.89
C ARG A 79 -5.30 -4.97 -18.31
N ILE A 80 -5.28 -6.06 -17.53
CA ILE A 80 -6.08 -7.25 -17.80
C ILE A 80 -7.01 -7.49 -16.61
N GLY A 81 -8.32 -7.56 -16.86
CA GLY A 81 -9.31 -7.92 -15.85
C GLY A 81 -9.66 -9.40 -15.90
N PHE A 82 -9.61 -10.09 -14.77
CA PHE A 82 -10.06 -11.47 -14.63
C PHE A 82 -11.39 -11.49 -13.85
N ILE A 83 -12.46 -11.89 -14.53
CA ILE A 83 -13.82 -11.96 -13.98
C ILE A 83 -14.31 -13.40 -14.09
N GLY A 84 -15.06 -13.86 -13.09
CA GLY A 84 -15.66 -15.20 -13.11
C GLY A 84 -16.15 -15.61 -11.72
N VAL A 85 -16.94 -16.68 -11.67
CA VAL A 85 -17.52 -17.22 -10.45
C VAL A 85 -16.45 -17.71 -9.46
N PRO A 86 -16.76 -17.75 -8.16
CA PRO A 86 -15.89 -18.38 -7.16
C PRO A 86 -15.56 -19.83 -7.56
N GLY A 87 -14.31 -20.26 -7.33
CA GLY A 87 -13.86 -21.62 -7.69
C GLY A 87 -13.54 -21.88 -9.15
N ALA A 88 -13.71 -20.93 -10.06
CA ALA A 88 -13.43 -21.08 -11.49
C ALA A 88 -11.93 -21.16 -11.86
N GLY A 89 -11.02 -21.22 -10.88
CA GLY A 89 -9.58 -21.29 -11.13
C GLY A 89 -8.92 -19.95 -11.48
N LYS A 90 -9.59 -18.80 -11.26
CA LYS A 90 -9.03 -17.47 -11.56
C LYS A 90 -7.67 -17.22 -10.93
N SER A 91 -7.51 -17.55 -9.65
CA SER A 91 -6.25 -17.33 -8.92
C SER A 91 -5.11 -18.15 -9.52
N THR A 92 -5.37 -19.39 -9.89
CA THR A 92 -4.39 -20.28 -10.55
C THR A 92 -4.00 -19.73 -11.92
N LEU A 93 -4.97 -19.23 -12.69
CA LEU A 93 -4.71 -18.61 -13.98
C LEU A 93 -3.87 -17.34 -13.84
N ILE A 94 -4.22 -16.45 -12.89
CA ILE A 94 -3.49 -15.21 -12.62
C ILE A 94 -2.04 -15.52 -12.22
N GLU A 95 -1.84 -16.52 -11.36
CA GLU A 95 -0.51 -16.95 -10.93
C GLU A 95 0.34 -17.43 -12.12
N ARG A 96 -0.17 -18.36 -12.91
CA ARG A 96 0.54 -18.91 -14.09
C ARG A 96 0.84 -17.84 -15.12
N PHE A 97 -0.13 -17.00 -15.43
CA PHE A 97 0.03 -15.90 -16.38
C PHE A 97 1.04 -14.87 -15.87
N GLY A 98 0.95 -14.50 -14.57
CA GLY A 98 1.87 -13.55 -13.95
C GLY A 98 3.30 -14.06 -13.92
N LEU A 99 3.51 -15.34 -13.57
CA LEU A 99 4.83 -15.97 -13.58
C LEU A 99 5.44 -16.02 -14.99
N ASP A 100 4.65 -16.37 -16.01
CA ASP A 100 5.12 -16.37 -17.40
C ASP A 100 5.53 -14.95 -17.86
N ALA A 101 4.74 -13.94 -17.52
CA ALA A 101 5.05 -12.55 -17.83
C ALA A 101 6.33 -12.08 -17.14
N VAL A 102 6.52 -12.40 -15.86
CA VAL A 102 7.74 -12.07 -15.10
C VAL A 102 8.96 -12.77 -15.69
N ASN A 103 8.85 -14.04 -16.06
CA ASN A 103 9.93 -14.79 -16.69
C ASN A 103 10.35 -14.21 -18.05
N ARG A 104 9.45 -13.50 -18.72
CA ARG A 104 9.72 -12.73 -19.95
C ARG A 104 10.22 -11.31 -19.70
N GLY A 105 10.49 -10.97 -18.45
CA GLY A 105 11.03 -9.66 -18.05
C GLY A 105 9.98 -8.57 -17.80
N ALA A 106 8.68 -8.89 -17.83
CA ALA A 106 7.64 -7.91 -17.54
C ALA A 106 7.56 -7.63 -16.02
N ARG A 107 7.23 -6.39 -15.67
CA ARG A 107 6.86 -6.02 -14.31
C ARG A 107 5.36 -6.22 -14.15
N VAL A 108 4.95 -7.03 -13.19
CA VAL A 108 3.56 -7.42 -12.96
C VAL A 108 3.11 -6.93 -11.59
N ALA A 109 1.91 -6.33 -11.56
CA ALA A 109 1.18 -6.04 -10.32
C ALA A 109 -0.20 -6.71 -10.38
N VAL A 110 -0.62 -7.32 -9.29
CA VAL A 110 -1.94 -7.92 -9.16
C VAL A 110 -2.74 -7.11 -8.15
N LEU A 111 -3.86 -6.53 -8.60
CA LEU A 111 -4.79 -5.79 -7.76
C LEU A 111 -6.01 -6.68 -7.51
N ALA A 112 -6.19 -7.13 -6.27
CA ALA A 112 -7.37 -7.87 -5.87
C ALA A 112 -8.46 -6.90 -5.41
N VAL A 113 -9.63 -6.97 -6.05
CA VAL A 113 -10.81 -6.22 -5.62
C VAL A 113 -11.73 -7.17 -4.89
N ASP A 114 -11.91 -6.95 -3.59
CA ASP A 114 -12.88 -7.71 -2.79
C ASP A 114 -14.28 -7.09 -2.95
N PRO A 115 -15.23 -7.82 -3.57
CA PRO A 115 -16.59 -7.32 -3.75
C PRO A 115 -17.35 -7.20 -2.42
N SER A 116 -16.86 -7.80 -1.32
CA SER A 116 -17.50 -7.75 0.00
C SER A 116 -17.24 -6.45 0.74
N SER A 117 -16.18 -5.70 0.41
CA SER A 117 -15.77 -4.46 1.09
C SER A 117 -16.77 -3.31 0.95
N ARG A 118 -17.72 -3.38 -0.02
CA ARG A 118 -18.77 -2.38 -0.20
C ARG A 118 -20.03 -2.60 0.66
N ARG A 119 -20.14 -3.71 1.39
CA ARG A 119 -21.39 -4.07 2.12
C ARG A 119 -21.50 -3.46 3.52
N THR A 120 -20.46 -2.87 4.07
CA THR A 120 -20.47 -2.33 5.44
C THR A 120 -20.66 -0.82 5.54
N GLN A 121 -20.79 -0.08 4.44
CA GLN A 121 -21.03 1.36 4.47
C GLN A 121 -22.48 1.79 4.22
N GLY A 122 -23.44 0.90 4.26
CA GLY A 122 -24.82 1.21 3.90
C GLY A 122 -25.92 0.52 4.72
N ALA A 123 -25.67 0.23 6.00
CA ALA A 123 -26.70 -0.30 6.90
C ALA A 123 -26.65 0.43 8.26
N LEU A 124 -27.22 1.60 8.30
CA LEU A 124 -27.85 2.21 9.48
C LEU A 124 -29.17 2.81 9.04
#